data_20f426cd54e1de33ec6fa2a9000896a8
#
_entry.id   20f426cd54e1de33ec6fa2a9000896a8
#
_cell.length_a   1.000
_cell.length_b   1.000
_cell.length_c   1.000
_cell.angle_alpha   90.00
_cell.angle_beta   90.00
_cell.angle_gamma   90.00
#
_symmetry.space_group_name_H-M   'P 1'
#
loop_
_entity.id
_entity.type
_entity.pdbx_description
1 polymer ?
#
loop_
_entity_poly.entity_id
_entity_poly.type
_entity_poly.pdbx_seq_one_letter_code
_entity_poly.pdbx_strand_id
1 'polypeptide(L)'
;MAKTSKSGKANRKLVSVGMTVVVVAIVLIVAIFFTYISGVLPRTLTGIQITETVDGKETVIKNFNVLESNYHFVEVYDSYSQYGMVSADKLDTVCNEETGETYRDVLLREAATQMRTLALVERAAKENGFMEMSKARELAAANLTTLDLYGMMYGYGSGMAYLRSLYGTGMTKRAYTDFTAREILVEEYGNYLKQFDPSVVPTDEAVKAKYNENPNQYSTVDYSSYFIKAETDKEGNVTGMDAALASANKIAKAAKDTASFRQAVIDYATEKKDDAVLATFADDKNPCLTEGFTYSLSTYMDAAVRDYIFSDSKAGDVKVIQTEFGAYIIHIAKKDNNDYNTVAYRMLTLKSDAKSDATDAEKQEALQKTLAEAQTLCPAGMDPLSFYKIVKEHTKDQNSLLQGGYSVQPETYFVSTQEDPIDPAVVEAGKWLFDSARKQGDVFIKASEDGSTVYVFYFEAVRPAYEVTIRNEMITDNFNAWNSALEVNHPGYSINAGLCRYLIY
;
A
#
# COMPACT_ATOMS: atom_id res chain seq x y z
N MET A 1 -49.71 65.93 -51.65
CA MET A 1 -49.66 64.46 -51.78
C MET A 1 -48.38 63.93 -51.04
N ALA A 2 -48.55 63.41 -49.89
CA ALA A 2 -47.44 62.89 -49.05
C ALA A 2 -47.09 61.45 -49.40
N LYS A 3 -45.85 61.19 -49.84
CA LYS A 3 -45.28 59.85 -49.93
C LYS A 3 -44.74 59.49 -48.57
N THR A 4 -45.50 58.71 -47.81
CA THR A 4 -45.04 58.08 -46.56
C THR A 4 -44.07 56.96 -46.85
N SER A 5 -42.87 57.10 -46.32
CA SER A 5 -41.72 56.18 -46.49
C SER A 5 -42.01 54.80 -45.84
N LYS A 6 -41.97 53.76 -46.65
CA LYS A 6 -42.03 52.34 -46.23
C LYS A 6 -40.69 51.86 -45.60
N SER A 7 -39.68 52.70 -45.40
CA SER A 7 -38.34 52.32 -44.96
C SER A 7 -38.22 52.07 -43.44
N GLY A 8 -39.08 52.64 -42.63
CA GLY A 8 -38.98 52.55 -41.16
C GLY A 8 -39.40 51.18 -40.56
N LYS A 9 -40.25 50.38 -41.27
CA LYS A 9 -40.68 49.07 -40.78
C LYS A 9 -39.69 47.95 -41.09
N ALA A 10 -38.93 48.04 -42.18
CA ALA A 10 -37.92 47.03 -42.54
C ALA A 10 -36.69 47.16 -41.63
N ASN A 11 -36.22 48.34 -41.28
CA ASN A 11 -35.11 48.58 -40.36
C ASN A 11 -35.44 48.13 -38.91
N ARG A 12 -36.69 48.34 -38.44
CA ARG A 12 -37.08 47.84 -37.11
C ARG A 12 -37.11 46.30 -37.04
N LYS A 13 -37.50 45.58 -38.08
CA LYS A 13 -37.45 44.12 -38.13
C LYS A 13 -36.02 43.57 -38.18
N LEU A 14 -35.13 44.21 -38.95
CA LEU A 14 -33.71 43.84 -39.03
C LEU A 14 -32.98 44.08 -37.69
N VAL A 15 -33.27 45.22 -37.03
CA VAL A 15 -32.69 45.51 -35.68
C VAL A 15 -33.25 44.57 -34.64
N SER A 16 -34.52 44.15 -34.69
CA SER A 16 -35.12 43.19 -33.76
C SER A 16 -34.56 41.76 -33.97
N VAL A 17 -34.34 41.35 -35.22
CA VAL A 17 -33.73 40.03 -35.54
C VAL A 17 -32.25 40.03 -35.11
N GLY A 18 -31.50 41.09 -35.38
CA GLY A 18 -30.12 41.23 -34.90
C GLY A 18 -30.02 41.17 -33.37
N MET A 19 -30.90 41.88 -32.66
CA MET A 19 -30.96 41.88 -31.20
C MET A 19 -31.31 40.48 -30.62
N THR A 20 -32.25 39.76 -31.28
CA THR A 20 -32.60 38.39 -30.91
C THR A 20 -31.41 37.44 -31.08
N VAL A 21 -30.65 37.55 -32.18
CA VAL A 21 -29.46 36.72 -32.43
C VAL A 21 -28.36 37.01 -31.36
N VAL A 22 -28.16 38.29 -31.02
CA VAL A 22 -27.21 38.67 -29.96
C VAL A 22 -27.62 38.12 -28.59
N VAL A 23 -28.92 38.24 -28.24
CA VAL A 23 -29.45 37.70 -26.98
C VAL A 23 -29.31 36.16 -26.93
N VAL A 24 -29.64 35.49 -28.03
CA VAL A 24 -29.47 34.02 -28.12
C VAL A 24 -27.98 33.62 -28.00
N ALA A 25 -27.09 34.38 -28.66
CA ALA A 25 -25.65 34.13 -28.56
C ALA A 25 -25.12 34.35 -27.11
N ILE A 26 -25.56 35.40 -26.43
CA ILE A 26 -25.23 35.64 -25.02
C ILE A 26 -25.78 34.54 -24.13
N VAL A 27 -27.01 34.11 -24.31
CA VAL A 27 -27.63 33.03 -23.55
C VAL A 27 -26.86 31.72 -23.77
N LEU A 28 -26.44 31.42 -24.98
CA LEU A 28 -25.62 30.26 -25.31
C LEU A 28 -24.24 30.36 -24.66
N ILE A 29 -23.57 31.47 -24.73
CA ILE A 29 -22.27 31.73 -24.08
C ILE A 29 -22.39 31.54 -22.56
N VAL A 30 -23.43 32.14 -21.97
CA VAL A 30 -23.71 32.04 -20.53
C VAL A 30 -24.03 30.58 -20.16
N ALA A 31 -24.83 29.87 -20.96
CA ALA A 31 -25.13 28.45 -20.73
C ALA A 31 -23.87 27.57 -20.83
N ILE A 32 -23.02 27.78 -21.84
CA ILE A 32 -21.73 27.10 -21.99
C ILE A 32 -20.83 27.39 -20.79
N PHE A 33 -20.73 28.66 -20.38
CA PHE A 33 -19.92 29.10 -19.24
C PHE A 33 -20.42 28.46 -17.92
N PHE A 34 -21.74 28.47 -17.68
CA PHE A 34 -22.32 27.78 -16.53
C PHE A 34 -22.12 26.26 -16.57
N THR A 35 -22.22 25.64 -17.73
CA THR A 35 -22.00 24.20 -17.91
C THR A 35 -20.52 23.85 -17.63
N TYR A 36 -19.59 24.71 -18.04
CA TYR A 36 -18.17 24.55 -17.77
C TYR A 36 -17.84 24.71 -16.28
N ILE A 37 -18.32 25.80 -15.64
CA ILE A 37 -18.05 26.08 -14.21
C ILE A 37 -18.77 25.10 -13.29
N SER A 38 -19.94 24.60 -13.66
CA SER A 38 -20.73 23.67 -12.85
C SER A 38 -20.09 22.28 -12.72
N GLY A 39 -19.06 21.98 -13.52
CA GLY A 39 -18.41 20.66 -13.56
C GLY A 39 -19.31 19.54 -14.10
N VAL A 40 -20.40 19.88 -14.81
CA VAL A 40 -21.29 18.87 -15.43
C VAL A 40 -20.57 18.11 -16.52
N LEU A 41 -19.80 18.79 -17.38
CA LEU A 41 -19.08 18.15 -18.48
C LEU A 41 -18.12 17.04 -18.01
N PRO A 42 -17.18 17.29 -17.05
CA PRO A 42 -16.29 16.25 -16.61
C PRO A 42 -17.00 15.07 -15.92
N ARG A 43 -18.20 15.27 -15.35
CA ARG A 43 -19.00 14.19 -14.76
C ARG A 43 -19.79 13.36 -15.76
N THR A 44 -20.00 13.86 -16.96
CA THR A 44 -20.88 13.20 -17.97
C THR A 44 -20.13 12.67 -19.18
N LEU A 45 -19.01 13.27 -19.54
CA LEU A 45 -18.20 12.85 -20.68
C LEU A 45 -17.27 11.71 -20.29
N THR A 46 -17.14 10.71 -21.17
CA THR A 46 -16.20 9.60 -20.97
C THR A 46 -14.78 10.08 -21.22
N GLY A 47 -13.91 9.93 -20.21
CA GLY A 47 -12.47 10.20 -20.28
C GLY A 47 -11.68 8.95 -20.66
N ILE A 48 -11.89 7.86 -19.92
CA ILE A 48 -11.23 6.57 -20.14
C ILE A 48 -12.33 5.49 -20.25
N GLN A 49 -12.17 4.62 -21.24
CA GLN A 49 -13.07 3.48 -21.47
C GLN A 49 -12.25 2.19 -21.42
N ILE A 50 -12.71 1.22 -20.66
CA ILE A 50 -12.13 -0.11 -20.60
C ILE A 50 -12.95 -1.04 -21.47
N THR A 51 -12.27 -1.80 -22.34
CA THR A 51 -12.86 -2.70 -23.31
C THR A 51 -12.24 -4.09 -23.23
N GLU A 52 -12.93 -5.09 -23.74
CA GLU A 52 -12.40 -6.44 -23.93
C GLU A 52 -12.80 -6.98 -25.28
N THR A 53 -12.05 -7.92 -25.82
CA THR A 53 -12.36 -8.59 -27.07
C THR A 53 -12.96 -9.96 -26.77
N VAL A 54 -14.26 -10.12 -27.06
CA VAL A 54 -14.99 -11.38 -26.93
C VAL A 54 -15.46 -11.82 -28.31
N ASP A 55 -15.08 -13.02 -28.74
CA ASP A 55 -15.40 -13.57 -30.07
C ASP A 55 -15.04 -12.62 -31.22
N GLY A 56 -13.91 -11.92 -31.11
CA GLY A 56 -13.42 -10.97 -32.10
C GLY A 56 -14.20 -9.64 -32.15
N LYS A 57 -15.08 -9.39 -31.20
CA LYS A 57 -15.82 -8.12 -31.05
C LYS A 57 -15.36 -7.39 -29.79
N GLU A 58 -15.10 -6.10 -29.96
CA GLU A 58 -14.80 -5.23 -28.83
C GLU A 58 -16.10 -4.93 -28.06
N THR A 59 -16.09 -5.15 -26.75
CA THR A 59 -17.18 -4.88 -25.82
C THR A 59 -16.69 -3.98 -24.70
N VAL A 60 -17.56 -3.09 -24.22
CA VAL A 60 -17.23 -2.14 -23.17
C VAL A 60 -17.44 -2.78 -21.81
N ILE A 61 -16.38 -2.89 -21.00
CA ILE A 61 -16.47 -3.30 -19.60
C ILE A 61 -16.94 -2.14 -18.72
N LYS A 62 -16.28 -0.96 -18.87
CA LYS A 62 -16.53 0.20 -18.03
C LYS A 62 -16.24 1.50 -18.74
N ASN A 63 -17.11 2.50 -18.52
CA ASN A 63 -16.84 3.88 -18.87
C ASN A 63 -16.54 4.67 -17.59
N PHE A 64 -15.40 5.31 -17.56
CA PHE A 64 -15.03 6.27 -16.53
C PHE A 64 -15.21 7.68 -17.09
N ASN A 65 -15.89 8.54 -16.36
CA ASN A 65 -16.04 9.91 -16.79
C ASN A 65 -14.71 10.70 -16.62
N VAL A 66 -14.64 11.87 -17.24
CA VAL A 66 -13.41 12.70 -17.20
C VAL A 66 -13.02 13.06 -15.76
N LEU A 67 -13.99 13.33 -14.88
CA LEU A 67 -13.72 13.66 -13.49
C LEU A 67 -13.06 12.49 -12.74
N GLU A 68 -13.55 11.26 -12.93
CA GLU A 68 -12.98 10.06 -12.32
C GLU A 68 -11.62 9.73 -12.94
N SER A 69 -11.47 9.91 -14.26
CA SER A 69 -10.17 9.78 -14.92
C SER A 69 -9.15 10.79 -14.38
N ASN A 70 -9.61 12.01 -14.07
CA ASN A 70 -8.77 13.02 -13.42
C ASN A 70 -8.39 12.65 -11.99
N TYR A 71 -9.32 12.09 -11.22
CA TYR A 71 -9.05 11.61 -9.87
C TYR A 71 -7.86 10.63 -9.88
N HIS A 72 -7.92 9.57 -10.68
CA HIS A 72 -6.83 8.60 -10.78
C HIS A 72 -5.56 9.17 -11.42
N PHE A 73 -5.67 10.10 -12.37
CA PHE A 73 -4.50 10.78 -12.92
C PHE A 73 -3.73 11.57 -11.86
N VAL A 74 -4.44 12.31 -11.00
CA VAL A 74 -3.82 13.09 -9.93
C VAL A 74 -3.13 12.19 -8.92
N GLU A 75 -3.71 11.05 -8.56
CA GLU A 75 -3.07 10.08 -7.66
C GLU A 75 -1.77 9.52 -8.24
N VAL A 76 -1.77 9.17 -9.52
CA VAL A 76 -0.55 8.76 -10.23
C VAL A 76 0.47 9.89 -10.26
N TYR A 77 0.04 11.12 -10.61
CA TYR A 77 0.91 12.28 -10.64
C TYR A 77 1.55 12.56 -9.27
N ASP A 78 0.77 12.55 -8.19
CA ASP A 78 1.26 12.78 -6.84
C ASP A 78 2.31 11.74 -6.44
N SER A 79 2.09 10.48 -6.79
CA SER A 79 3.07 9.41 -6.56
C SER A 79 4.40 9.70 -7.27
N TYR A 80 4.39 10.04 -8.55
CA TYR A 80 5.61 10.35 -9.31
C TYR A 80 6.27 11.65 -8.84
N SER A 81 5.47 12.64 -8.47
CA SER A 81 5.94 13.95 -7.98
C SER A 81 6.67 13.84 -6.63
N GLN A 82 6.19 13.01 -5.71
CA GLN A 82 6.83 12.76 -4.41
C GLN A 82 8.25 12.21 -4.56
N TYR A 83 8.51 11.42 -5.60
CA TYR A 83 9.86 10.93 -5.92
C TYR A 83 10.68 11.89 -6.78
N GLY A 84 10.17 13.09 -7.06
CA GLY A 84 10.85 14.10 -7.88
C GLY A 84 10.97 13.73 -9.37
N MET A 85 10.19 12.74 -9.85
CA MET A 85 10.25 12.25 -11.23
C MET A 85 9.58 13.20 -12.22
N VAL A 86 8.56 13.94 -11.78
CA VAL A 86 7.80 14.89 -12.59
C VAL A 86 7.34 16.07 -11.75
N SER A 87 7.25 17.26 -12.38
CA SER A 87 6.65 18.47 -11.80
C SER A 87 5.55 19.01 -12.71
N ALA A 88 4.63 19.81 -12.18
CA ALA A 88 3.47 20.29 -12.91
C ALA A 88 3.83 21.08 -14.18
N ASP A 89 4.89 21.87 -14.12
CA ASP A 89 5.41 22.65 -15.26
C ASP A 89 6.02 21.78 -16.38
N LYS A 90 6.32 20.52 -16.11
CA LYS A 90 6.90 19.56 -17.06
C LYS A 90 5.89 18.59 -17.66
N LEU A 91 4.65 18.59 -17.20
CA LEU A 91 3.64 17.62 -17.67
C LEU A 91 3.51 17.57 -19.19
N ASP A 92 3.53 18.70 -19.87
CA ASP A 92 3.38 18.79 -21.34
C ASP A 92 4.73 18.80 -22.08
N THR A 93 5.85 18.52 -21.41
CA THR A 93 7.15 18.34 -22.06
C THR A 93 7.33 16.92 -22.57
N VAL A 94 7.97 16.79 -23.73
CA VAL A 94 8.29 15.49 -24.32
C VAL A 94 9.31 14.76 -23.43
N CYS A 95 8.98 13.55 -23.01
CA CYS A 95 9.85 12.67 -22.21
C CYS A 95 10.44 11.50 -23.05
N ASN A 96 9.84 11.21 -24.21
CA ASN A 96 10.34 10.23 -25.16
C ASN A 96 10.43 10.87 -26.56
N GLU A 97 11.64 11.16 -27.00
CA GLU A 97 11.88 11.82 -28.29
C GLU A 97 11.51 10.94 -29.51
N GLU A 98 11.55 9.61 -29.38
CA GLU A 98 11.23 8.68 -30.46
C GLU A 98 9.71 8.64 -30.73
N THR A 99 8.89 8.67 -29.68
CA THR A 99 7.44 8.56 -29.79
C THR A 99 6.76 9.93 -29.76
N GLY A 100 7.43 10.97 -29.27
CA GLY A 100 6.87 12.29 -29.01
C GLY A 100 5.95 12.34 -27.78
N GLU A 101 5.94 11.29 -26.94
CA GLU A 101 5.12 11.23 -25.73
C GLU A 101 5.57 12.26 -24.71
N THR A 102 4.58 12.91 -24.07
CA THR A 102 4.79 13.81 -22.93
C THR A 102 4.69 13.06 -21.61
N TYR A 103 5.19 13.65 -20.51
CA TYR A 103 4.95 13.09 -19.17
C TYR A 103 3.45 12.91 -18.88
N ARG A 104 2.61 13.82 -19.34
CA ARG A 104 1.14 13.70 -19.22
C ARG A 104 0.62 12.43 -19.90
N ASP A 105 1.09 12.13 -21.10
CA ASP A 105 0.66 10.94 -21.85
C ASP A 105 1.05 9.65 -21.11
N VAL A 106 2.27 9.62 -20.54
CA VAL A 106 2.75 8.50 -19.72
C VAL A 106 1.88 8.30 -18.48
N LEU A 107 1.62 9.38 -17.71
CA LEU A 107 0.81 9.31 -16.49
C LEU A 107 -0.66 8.97 -16.78
N LEU A 108 -1.22 9.46 -17.90
CA LEU A 108 -2.58 9.07 -18.34
C LEU A 108 -2.65 7.58 -18.69
N ARG A 109 -1.63 7.04 -19.33
CA ARG A 109 -1.55 5.60 -19.65
C ARG A 109 -1.43 4.77 -18.38
N GLU A 110 -0.65 5.22 -17.40
CA GLU A 110 -0.53 4.56 -16.11
C GLU A 110 -1.87 4.58 -15.36
N ALA A 111 -2.53 5.74 -15.28
CA ALA A 111 -3.86 5.87 -14.71
C ALA A 111 -4.87 4.95 -15.41
N ALA A 112 -4.86 4.88 -16.74
CA ALA A 112 -5.74 3.99 -17.50
C ALA A 112 -5.47 2.51 -17.20
N THR A 113 -4.22 2.13 -16.98
CA THR A 113 -3.84 0.77 -16.59
C THR A 113 -4.36 0.42 -15.20
N GLN A 114 -4.23 1.32 -14.23
CA GLN A 114 -4.80 1.14 -12.88
C GLN A 114 -6.33 1.06 -12.91
N MET A 115 -6.98 1.95 -13.68
CA MET A 115 -8.43 1.94 -13.86
C MET A 115 -8.92 0.67 -14.58
N ARG A 116 -8.13 0.08 -15.48
CA ARG A 116 -8.42 -1.23 -16.08
C ARG A 116 -8.45 -2.31 -15.02
N THR A 117 -7.41 -2.40 -14.19
CA THR A 117 -7.36 -3.37 -13.08
C THR A 117 -8.53 -3.17 -12.12
N LEU A 118 -8.82 -1.92 -11.74
CA LEU A 118 -9.97 -1.58 -10.89
C LEU A 118 -11.30 -2.09 -11.48
N ALA A 119 -11.53 -1.87 -12.78
CA ALA A 119 -12.75 -2.31 -13.45
C ALA A 119 -12.89 -3.84 -13.53
N LEU A 120 -11.78 -4.55 -13.76
CA LEU A 120 -11.76 -6.01 -13.83
C LEU A 120 -12.01 -6.64 -12.46
N VAL A 121 -11.36 -6.13 -11.41
CA VAL A 121 -11.55 -6.61 -10.04
C VAL A 121 -12.96 -6.27 -9.53
N GLU A 122 -13.49 -5.07 -9.82
CA GLU A 122 -14.88 -4.70 -9.51
C GLU A 122 -15.88 -5.67 -10.18
N ARG A 123 -15.64 -6.05 -11.44
CA ARG A 123 -16.42 -7.03 -12.16
C ARG A 123 -16.37 -8.41 -11.48
N ALA A 124 -15.16 -8.89 -11.16
CA ALA A 124 -14.98 -10.17 -10.49
C ALA A 124 -15.65 -10.20 -9.10
N ALA A 125 -15.53 -9.12 -8.33
CA ALA A 125 -16.22 -8.99 -7.05
C ALA A 125 -17.74 -9.09 -7.21
N LYS A 126 -18.29 -8.41 -8.21
CA LYS A 126 -19.73 -8.43 -8.51
C LYS A 126 -20.22 -9.82 -8.93
N GLU A 127 -19.48 -10.51 -9.81
CA GLU A 127 -19.80 -11.86 -10.28
C GLU A 127 -19.77 -12.88 -9.15
N ASN A 128 -18.90 -12.70 -8.16
CA ASN A 128 -18.81 -13.53 -6.95
C ASN A 128 -19.74 -13.08 -5.80
N GLY A 129 -20.64 -12.14 -6.05
CA GLY A 129 -21.62 -11.68 -5.05
C GLY A 129 -21.01 -10.82 -3.93
N PHE A 130 -19.77 -10.37 -4.09
CA PHE A 130 -19.06 -9.50 -3.13
C PHE A 130 -19.35 -8.02 -3.48
N MET A 131 -20.54 -7.52 -3.14
CA MET A 131 -20.99 -6.18 -3.52
C MET A 131 -21.65 -5.46 -2.35
N GLU A 132 -20.85 -5.03 -1.37
CA GLU A 132 -21.36 -4.18 -0.29
C GLU A 132 -20.88 -2.71 -0.43
N MET A 133 -21.26 -2.06 -1.52
CA MET A 133 -20.97 -0.64 -1.77
C MET A 133 -21.49 0.30 -0.67
N SER A 134 -22.50 -0.09 0.09
CA SER A 134 -23.06 0.73 1.18
C SER A 134 -22.02 0.97 2.27
N LYS A 135 -21.31 -0.07 2.70
CA LYS A 135 -20.28 0.02 3.74
C LYS A 135 -19.02 0.74 3.24
N ALA A 136 -18.59 0.43 2.04
CA ALA A 136 -17.48 1.14 1.40
C ALA A 136 -17.76 2.65 1.27
N ARG A 137 -19.01 3.06 0.95
CA ARG A 137 -19.43 4.47 0.95
C ARG A 137 -19.45 5.10 2.33
N GLU A 138 -19.84 4.36 3.35
CA GLU A 138 -19.80 4.85 4.74
C GLU A 138 -18.37 5.18 5.16
N LEU A 139 -17.41 4.31 4.84
CA LEU A 139 -15.98 4.53 5.09
C LEU A 139 -15.43 5.71 4.28
N ALA A 140 -15.71 5.74 2.99
CA ALA A 140 -15.31 6.85 2.13
C ALA A 140 -15.88 8.19 2.61
N ALA A 141 -17.12 8.19 3.14
CA ALA A 141 -17.74 9.38 3.72
C ALA A 141 -17.10 9.80 5.04
N ALA A 142 -16.64 8.85 5.87
CA ALA A 142 -15.93 9.15 7.11
C ALA A 142 -14.61 9.90 6.85
N ASN A 143 -13.91 9.59 5.76
CA ASN A 143 -12.69 10.27 5.34
C ASN A 143 -12.91 11.76 5.02
N LEU A 144 -14.12 12.16 4.63
CA LEU A 144 -14.44 13.57 4.35
C LEU A 144 -14.31 14.48 5.58
N THR A 145 -14.50 13.95 6.79
CA THR A 145 -14.34 14.74 8.02
C THR A 145 -12.87 15.13 8.23
N THR A 146 -11.96 14.24 7.91
CA THR A 146 -10.51 14.50 7.95
C THR A 146 -10.11 15.53 6.89
N LEU A 147 -10.73 15.50 5.73
CA LEU A 147 -10.47 16.44 4.64
C LEU A 147 -10.88 17.89 4.95
N ASP A 148 -11.88 18.11 5.81
CA ASP A 148 -12.20 19.47 6.27
C ASP A 148 -11.04 20.05 7.11
N LEU A 149 -10.37 19.23 7.91
CA LEU A 149 -9.17 19.62 8.64
C LEU A 149 -7.99 19.95 7.67
N TYR A 150 -7.75 19.10 6.67
CA TYR A 150 -6.74 19.37 5.64
C TYR A 150 -7.05 20.65 4.87
N GLY A 151 -8.31 20.88 4.47
CA GLY A 151 -8.73 22.09 3.79
C GLY A 151 -8.39 23.34 4.59
N MET A 152 -8.60 23.32 5.91
CA MET A 152 -8.22 24.42 6.80
C MET A 152 -6.70 24.57 6.91
N MET A 153 -5.95 23.48 7.07
CA MET A 153 -4.49 23.50 7.20
C MET A 153 -3.80 24.06 5.95
N TYR A 154 -4.32 23.75 4.77
CA TYR A 154 -3.78 24.24 3.49
C TYR A 154 -4.41 25.56 3.01
N GLY A 155 -5.24 26.22 3.83
CA GLY A 155 -5.79 27.54 3.53
C GLY A 155 -6.96 27.57 2.54
N TYR A 156 -7.59 26.42 2.26
CA TYR A 156 -8.74 26.33 1.33
C TYR A 156 -10.10 26.63 1.99
N GLY A 157 -10.16 26.79 3.29
CA GLY A 157 -11.38 27.09 4.04
C GLY A 157 -12.37 25.92 4.19
N SER A 158 -12.27 24.86 3.41
CA SER A 158 -13.04 23.62 3.57
C SER A 158 -12.40 22.46 2.80
N GLY A 159 -12.67 21.21 3.21
CA GLY A 159 -12.24 20.00 2.52
C GLY A 159 -12.75 19.91 1.08
N MET A 160 -13.97 20.38 0.81
CA MET A 160 -14.51 20.40 -0.56
C MET A 160 -13.83 21.43 -1.47
N ALA A 161 -13.37 22.57 -0.92
CA ALA A 161 -12.58 23.53 -1.69
C ALA A 161 -11.19 22.94 -2.01
N TYR A 162 -10.59 22.24 -1.04
CA TYR A 162 -9.36 21.48 -1.22
C TYR A 162 -9.49 20.40 -2.31
N LEU A 163 -10.50 19.52 -2.22
CA LEU A 163 -10.74 18.49 -3.24
C LEU A 163 -10.98 19.05 -4.65
N ARG A 164 -11.66 20.21 -4.75
CA ARG A 164 -11.85 20.86 -6.04
C ARG A 164 -10.58 21.47 -6.60
N SER A 165 -9.64 21.90 -5.75
CA SER A 165 -8.34 22.36 -6.20
C SER A 165 -7.45 21.24 -6.73
N LEU A 166 -7.60 20.02 -6.20
CA LEU A 166 -6.87 18.84 -6.66
C LEU A 166 -7.48 18.20 -7.91
N TYR A 167 -8.80 17.97 -7.90
CA TYR A 167 -9.48 17.14 -8.89
C TYR A 167 -10.39 17.93 -9.84
N GLY A 168 -10.44 19.25 -9.72
CA GLY A 168 -11.22 20.12 -10.57
C GLY A 168 -12.63 20.46 -10.04
N THR A 169 -13.26 21.47 -10.67
CA THR A 169 -14.52 22.08 -10.22
C THR A 169 -15.72 21.14 -10.21
N GLY A 170 -15.65 20.03 -10.96
CA GLY A 170 -16.67 18.98 -11.00
C GLY A 170 -16.74 18.13 -9.74
N MET A 171 -15.73 18.15 -8.87
CA MET A 171 -15.67 17.31 -7.68
C MET A 171 -16.76 17.69 -6.69
N THR A 172 -17.54 16.69 -6.28
CA THR A 172 -18.60 16.78 -5.28
C THR A 172 -18.39 15.74 -4.19
N LYS A 173 -18.99 15.94 -3.02
CA LYS A 173 -18.94 14.92 -1.94
C LYS A 173 -19.35 13.55 -2.47
N ARG A 174 -20.45 13.47 -3.21
CA ARG A 174 -20.94 12.21 -3.78
C ARG A 174 -19.94 11.58 -4.75
N ALA A 175 -19.38 12.37 -5.69
CA ALA A 175 -18.42 11.85 -6.66
C ALA A 175 -17.18 11.29 -5.96
N TYR A 176 -16.60 12.05 -5.03
CA TYR A 176 -15.47 11.60 -4.22
C TYR A 176 -15.79 10.31 -3.45
N THR A 177 -16.93 10.31 -2.73
CA THR A 177 -17.36 9.12 -1.99
C THR A 177 -17.57 7.92 -2.90
N ASP A 178 -18.14 8.08 -4.09
CA ASP A 178 -18.38 6.98 -5.03
C ASP A 178 -17.04 6.45 -5.64
N PHE A 179 -16.05 7.31 -5.90
CA PHE A 179 -14.74 6.89 -6.41
C PHE A 179 -13.93 6.15 -5.34
N THR A 180 -13.75 6.77 -4.17
CA THR A 180 -13.06 6.15 -3.03
C THR A 180 -13.75 4.86 -2.56
N ALA A 181 -15.08 4.80 -2.57
CA ALA A 181 -15.80 3.57 -2.20
C ALA A 181 -15.53 2.42 -3.16
N ARG A 182 -15.29 2.69 -4.45
CA ARG A 182 -14.92 1.66 -5.42
C ARG A 182 -13.52 1.10 -5.14
N GLU A 183 -12.58 1.97 -4.81
CA GLU A 183 -11.21 1.56 -4.41
C GLU A 183 -11.26 0.70 -3.14
N ILE A 184 -11.99 1.16 -2.13
CA ILE A 184 -12.20 0.40 -0.88
C ILE A 184 -12.79 -0.97 -1.18
N LEU A 185 -13.83 -1.07 -2.04
CA LEU A 185 -14.45 -2.35 -2.40
C LEU A 185 -13.45 -3.30 -3.07
N VAL A 186 -12.65 -2.79 -3.98
CA VAL A 186 -11.63 -3.58 -4.70
C VAL A 186 -10.54 -4.07 -3.75
N GLU A 187 -10.09 -3.21 -2.84
CA GLU A 187 -9.12 -3.56 -1.80
C GLU A 187 -9.68 -4.62 -0.84
N GLU A 188 -10.92 -4.41 -0.37
CA GLU A 188 -11.61 -5.37 0.50
C GLU A 188 -11.79 -6.73 -0.17
N TYR A 189 -12.16 -6.75 -1.45
CA TYR A 189 -12.29 -8.00 -2.20
C TYR A 189 -10.93 -8.68 -2.38
N GLY A 190 -9.88 -7.93 -2.68
CA GLY A 190 -8.51 -8.47 -2.71
C GLY A 190 -8.08 -9.08 -1.38
N ASN A 191 -8.36 -8.41 -0.27
CA ASN A 191 -8.08 -8.90 1.08
C ASN A 191 -8.92 -10.14 1.45
N TYR A 192 -10.17 -10.20 0.99
CA TYR A 192 -11.01 -11.40 1.12
C TYR A 192 -10.41 -12.58 0.36
N LEU A 193 -10.01 -12.41 -0.90
CA LEU A 193 -9.39 -13.46 -1.70
C LEU A 193 -8.11 -14.01 -1.06
N LYS A 194 -7.25 -13.12 -0.56
CA LYS A 194 -6.00 -13.47 0.13
C LYS A 194 -6.20 -14.26 1.43
N GLN A 195 -7.40 -14.25 1.99
CA GLN A 195 -7.73 -14.94 3.23
C GLN A 195 -8.59 -16.19 3.05
N PHE A 196 -9.42 -16.25 2.00
CA PHE A 196 -10.46 -17.28 1.89
C PHE A 196 -10.54 -17.97 0.52
N ASP A 197 -9.93 -17.44 -0.53
CA ASP A 197 -10.02 -18.07 -1.84
C ASP A 197 -8.98 -19.21 -1.96
N PRO A 198 -9.41 -20.47 -2.21
CA PRO A 198 -8.49 -21.59 -2.31
C PRO A 198 -7.49 -21.50 -3.48
N SER A 199 -7.74 -20.67 -4.48
CA SER A 199 -6.80 -20.43 -5.57
C SER A 199 -5.67 -19.46 -5.18
N VAL A 200 -5.88 -18.68 -4.11
CA VAL A 200 -4.93 -17.68 -3.61
C VAL A 200 -4.25 -18.13 -2.33
N VAL A 201 -5.01 -18.72 -1.40
CA VAL A 201 -4.48 -19.20 -0.10
C VAL A 201 -3.77 -20.53 -0.27
N PRO A 202 -2.46 -20.62 0.04
CA PRO A 202 -1.72 -21.88 -0.10
C PRO A 202 -2.11 -22.89 0.98
N THR A 203 -2.06 -24.19 0.64
CA THR A 203 -2.21 -25.27 1.62
C THR A 203 -0.97 -25.42 2.51
N ASP A 204 -1.11 -26.05 3.66
CA ASP A 204 0.00 -26.32 4.58
C ASP A 204 1.08 -27.19 3.92
N GLU A 205 0.68 -28.15 3.08
CA GLU A 205 1.60 -29.00 2.33
C GLU A 205 2.42 -28.22 1.31
N ALA A 206 1.80 -27.26 0.62
CA ALA A 206 2.48 -26.40 -0.35
C ALA A 206 3.51 -25.49 0.33
N VAL A 207 3.14 -24.91 1.48
CA VAL A 207 4.05 -24.07 2.29
C VAL A 207 5.25 -24.90 2.79
N LYS A 208 5.01 -26.11 3.30
CA LYS A 208 6.07 -27.03 3.74
C LYS A 208 6.98 -27.46 2.59
N ALA A 209 6.42 -27.74 1.41
CA ALA A 209 7.20 -28.05 0.22
C ALA A 209 8.12 -26.89 -0.15
N LYS A 210 7.60 -25.68 -0.15
CA LYS A 210 8.37 -24.44 -0.44
C LYS A 210 9.50 -24.20 0.55
N TYR A 211 9.25 -24.38 1.85
CA TYR A 211 10.30 -24.29 2.87
C TYR A 211 11.43 -25.28 2.62
N ASN A 212 11.09 -26.54 2.27
CA ASN A 212 12.07 -27.61 2.06
C ASN A 212 12.97 -27.41 0.83
N GLU A 213 12.60 -26.52 -0.12
CA GLU A 213 13.45 -26.18 -1.27
C GLU A 213 14.75 -25.50 -0.81
N ASN A 214 14.65 -24.52 0.11
CA ASN A 214 15.80 -23.84 0.69
C ASN A 214 15.44 -23.19 2.05
N PRO A 215 15.51 -23.94 3.16
CA PRO A 215 15.15 -23.41 4.47
C PRO A 215 15.98 -22.18 4.90
N ASN A 216 17.24 -22.12 4.48
CA ASN A 216 18.15 -21.06 4.91
C ASN A 216 17.77 -19.67 4.39
N GLN A 217 17.03 -19.59 3.26
CA GLN A 217 16.59 -18.27 2.74
C GLN A 217 15.54 -17.58 3.63
N TYR A 218 14.92 -18.33 4.55
CA TYR A 218 13.92 -17.79 5.50
C TYR A 218 14.53 -17.39 6.84
N SER A 219 15.87 -17.42 6.94
CA SER A 219 16.59 -16.96 8.13
C SER A 219 16.73 -15.44 8.13
N THR A 220 16.81 -14.87 9.33
CA THR A 220 17.26 -13.48 9.55
C THR A 220 18.68 -13.52 10.05
N VAL A 221 19.56 -12.70 9.48
CA VAL A 221 20.99 -12.73 9.78
C VAL A 221 21.50 -11.35 10.19
N ASP A 222 22.19 -11.28 11.33
CA ASP A 222 23.02 -10.13 11.67
C ASP A 222 24.45 -10.48 11.26
N TYR A 223 25.07 -9.63 10.45
CA TYR A 223 26.42 -9.89 9.98
C TYR A 223 27.26 -8.60 9.94
N SER A 224 28.57 -8.76 10.08
CA SER A 224 29.50 -7.68 9.80
C SER A 224 30.18 -7.92 8.46
N SER A 225 30.34 -6.88 7.65
CA SER A 225 31.00 -6.96 6.35
C SER A 225 31.96 -5.80 6.13
N TYR A 226 33.03 -6.08 5.41
CA TYR A 226 33.93 -5.08 4.89
C TYR A 226 34.45 -5.52 3.53
N PHE A 227 34.58 -4.57 2.60
CA PHE A 227 35.07 -4.83 1.25
C PHE A 227 36.43 -4.19 1.03
N ILE A 228 37.41 -4.98 0.63
CA ILE A 228 38.73 -4.49 0.20
C ILE A 228 38.80 -4.53 -1.31
N LYS A 229 38.79 -3.35 -1.92
CA LYS A 229 38.92 -3.21 -3.36
C LYS A 229 40.33 -3.60 -3.81
N ALA A 230 40.45 -4.41 -4.85
CA ALA A 230 41.73 -4.71 -5.47
C ALA A 230 42.22 -3.52 -6.32
N GLU A 231 43.53 -3.34 -6.42
CA GLU A 231 44.11 -2.35 -7.33
C GLU A 231 43.85 -2.70 -8.79
N THR A 232 43.74 -1.67 -9.63
CA THR A 232 43.54 -1.81 -11.07
C THR A 232 44.68 -1.08 -11.84
N ASP A 233 44.99 -1.58 -13.02
CA ASP A 233 45.87 -0.88 -13.96
C ASP A 233 45.17 0.33 -14.62
N LYS A 234 45.84 1.02 -15.51
CA LYS A 234 45.31 2.20 -16.21
C LYS A 234 44.19 1.85 -17.18
N GLU A 235 44.14 0.62 -17.64
CA GLU A 235 43.12 0.05 -18.52
C GLU A 235 41.89 -0.46 -17.74
N GLY A 236 41.96 -0.46 -16.37
CA GLY A 236 40.86 -0.90 -15.49
C GLY A 236 40.91 -2.40 -15.16
N ASN A 237 41.95 -3.14 -15.58
CA ASN A 237 42.06 -4.56 -15.23
C ASN A 237 42.54 -4.72 -13.79
N VAL A 238 41.99 -5.70 -13.09
CA VAL A 238 42.36 -6.00 -11.70
C VAL A 238 43.75 -6.62 -11.64
N THR A 239 44.68 -5.98 -10.90
CA THR A 239 46.07 -6.41 -10.74
C THR A 239 46.44 -6.68 -9.28
N GLY A 240 45.74 -6.10 -8.32
CA GLY A 240 46.00 -6.16 -6.88
C GLY A 240 45.25 -7.21 -6.09
N MET A 241 44.67 -8.24 -6.70
CA MET A 241 43.80 -9.20 -6.05
C MET A 241 44.50 -9.95 -4.90
N ASP A 242 45.73 -10.41 -5.08
CA ASP A 242 46.47 -11.14 -4.07
C ASP A 242 46.72 -10.28 -2.80
N ALA A 243 47.01 -8.98 -2.98
CA ALA A 243 47.18 -8.04 -1.90
C ALA A 243 45.86 -7.76 -1.15
N ALA A 244 44.76 -7.64 -1.88
CA ALA A 244 43.41 -7.49 -1.33
C ALA A 244 43.03 -8.72 -0.48
N LEU A 245 43.26 -9.93 -1.01
CA LEU A 245 43.00 -11.19 -0.32
C LEU A 245 43.88 -11.34 0.93
N ALA A 246 45.19 -10.99 0.87
CA ALA A 246 46.08 -11.04 2.03
C ALA A 246 45.59 -10.11 3.14
N SER A 247 45.15 -8.90 2.79
CA SER A 247 44.60 -7.92 3.73
C SER A 247 43.29 -8.41 4.34
N ALA A 248 42.40 -8.94 3.50
CA ALA A 248 41.12 -9.50 3.93
C ALA A 248 41.30 -10.67 4.91
N ASN A 249 42.26 -11.57 4.63
CA ASN A 249 42.60 -12.69 5.52
C ASN A 249 43.20 -12.21 6.86
N LYS A 250 43.93 -11.08 6.87
CA LYS A 250 44.44 -10.48 8.11
C LYS A 250 43.31 -10.02 9.02
N ILE A 251 42.31 -9.31 8.44
CA ILE A 251 41.09 -8.89 9.14
C ILE A 251 40.30 -10.10 9.62
N ALA A 252 40.02 -11.06 8.74
CA ALA A 252 39.25 -12.27 9.07
C ALA A 252 39.87 -13.07 10.23
N LYS A 253 41.18 -13.17 10.29
CA LYS A 253 41.90 -13.85 11.39
C LYS A 253 41.77 -13.13 12.73
N ALA A 254 41.62 -11.81 12.72
CA ALA A 254 41.45 -10.99 13.92
C ALA A 254 40.01 -10.96 14.41
N ALA A 255 39.06 -11.09 13.50
CA ALA A 255 37.62 -11.04 13.76
C ALA A 255 37.14 -12.33 14.46
N LYS A 256 36.68 -12.21 15.70
CA LYS A 256 36.06 -13.30 16.48
C LYS A 256 34.61 -13.00 16.85
N ASP A 257 34.28 -11.74 16.85
CA ASP A 257 32.95 -11.19 17.14
C ASP A 257 32.81 -9.83 16.44
N THR A 258 31.65 -9.21 16.55
CA THR A 258 31.34 -7.91 15.95
C THR A 258 32.30 -6.79 16.40
N ALA A 259 32.73 -6.80 17.66
CA ALA A 259 33.63 -5.77 18.21
C ALA A 259 35.04 -5.92 17.66
N SER A 260 35.60 -7.14 17.68
CA SER A 260 36.95 -7.43 17.13
C SER A 260 36.97 -7.29 15.60
N PHE A 261 35.85 -7.57 14.90
CA PHE A 261 35.74 -7.27 13.47
C PHE A 261 35.87 -5.77 13.22
N ARG A 262 35.07 -4.96 13.94
CA ARG A 262 35.14 -3.48 13.87
C ARG A 262 36.54 -2.99 14.11
N GLN A 263 37.19 -3.46 15.17
CA GLN A 263 38.55 -3.03 15.53
C GLN A 263 39.56 -3.41 14.43
N ALA A 264 39.48 -4.62 13.87
CA ALA A 264 40.37 -5.05 12.81
C ALA A 264 40.25 -4.19 11.52
N VAL A 265 39.02 -3.71 11.21
CA VAL A 265 38.81 -2.76 10.10
C VAL A 265 39.41 -1.39 10.42
N ILE A 266 39.25 -0.88 11.64
CA ILE A 266 39.87 0.38 12.09
C ILE A 266 41.40 0.29 12.01
N ASP A 267 42.00 -0.81 12.51
CA ASP A 267 43.45 -1.03 12.45
C ASP A 267 43.96 -1.06 11.00
N TYR A 268 43.20 -1.73 10.10
CA TYR A 268 43.51 -1.75 8.67
C TYR A 268 43.44 -0.36 8.04
N ALA A 269 42.36 0.40 8.30
CA ALA A 269 42.18 1.75 7.78
C ALA A 269 43.26 2.70 8.30
N THR A 270 43.69 2.54 9.59
CA THR A 270 44.77 3.29 10.18
C THR A 270 46.11 2.98 9.51
N GLU A 271 46.42 1.70 9.27
CA GLU A 271 47.61 1.26 8.52
C GLU A 271 47.65 1.84 7.10
N LYS A 272 46.50 1.92 6.45
CA LYS A 272 46.33 2.49 5.10
C LYS A 272 46.21 4.01 5.08
N LYS A 273 46.09 4.67 6.21
CA LYS A 273 45.82 6.12 6.36
C LYS A 273 44.54 6.55 5.63
N ASP A 274 43.49 5.73 5.74
CA ASP A 274 42.19 5.99 5.12
C ASP A 274 41.29 6.78 6.10
N ASP A 275 41.52 8.11 6.13
CA ASP A 275 40.77 9.01 7.00
C ASP A 275 39.25 9.02 6.68
N ALA A 276 38.88 8.74 5.42
CA ALA A 276 37.49 8.70 5.02
C ALA A 276 36.76 7.49 5.65
N VAL A 277 37.38 6.32 5.62
CA VAL A 277 36.86 5.13 6.32
C VAL A 277 36.84 5.36 7.83
N LEU A 278 37.94 5.87 8.41
CA LEU A 278 38.00 6.12 9.86
C LEU A 278 36.90 7.07 10.33
N ALA A 279 36.53 8.09 9.56
CA ALA A 279 35.44 9.01 9.88
C ALA A 279 34.10 8.33 10.01
N THR A 280 33.85 7.20 9.33
CA THR A 280 32.57 6.46 9.41
C THR A 280 32.40 5.76 10.77
N PHE A 281 33.47 5.54 11.51
CA PHE A 281 33.44 4.92 12.83
C PHE A 281 33.39 5.95 13.99
N ALA A 282 33.25 7.23 13.68
CA ALA A 282 33.05 8.27 14.69
C ALA A 282 31.78 8.02 15.51
N ASP A 283 31.72 8.55 16.73
CA ASP A 283 30.56 8.46 17.63
C ASP A 283 30.15 7.01 17.98
N ASP A 284 31.11 6.11 18.15
CA ASP A 284 30.89 4.68 18.47
C ASP A 284 30.05 3.89 17.47
N LYS A 285 29.82 4.43 16.28
CA LYS A 285 29.12 3.74 15.21
C LYS A 285 29.89 2.49 14.75
N ASN A 286 29.13 1.51 14.30
CA ASN A 286 29.68 0.32 13.64
C ASN A 286 29.10 0.19 12.22
N PRO A 287 29.68 0.88 11.23
CA PRO A 287 29.20 0.86 9.85
C PRO A 287 29.37 -0.50 9.16
N CYS A 288 30.13 -1.43 9.76
CA CYS A 288 30.29 -2.77 9.24
C CYS A 288 29.11 -3.70 9.59
N LEU A 289 28.36 -3.40 10.68
CA LEU A 289 27.27 -4.26 11.15
C LEU A 289 25.97 -3.97 10.40
N THR A 290 25.36 -5.03 9.91
CA THR A 290 23.99 -5.06 9.38
C THR A 290 23.18 -6.01 10.24
N GLU A 291 22.08 -5.53 10.81
CA GLU A 291 21.17 -6.31 11.65
C GLU A 291 19.85 -6.59 10.93
N GLY A 292 19.20 -7.70 11.27
CA GLY A 292 17.87 -8.03 10.75
C GLY A 292 17.84 -8.29 9.24
N PHE A 293 18.94 -8.70 8.62
CA PHE A 293 19.04 -8.88 7.18
C PHE A 293 18.35 -10.14 6.72
N THR A 294 17.48 -10.00 5.70
CA THR A 294 16.70 -11.11 5.10
C THR A 294 17.12 -11.38 3.65
N TYR A 295 16.78 -12.56 3.15
CA TYR A 295 17.10 -12.92 1.77
C TYR A 295 16.49 -11.95 0.74
N SER A 296 15.29 -11.45 0.96
CA SER A 296 14.64 -10.49 0.08
C SER A 296 15.40 -9.16 -0.07
N LEU A 297 16.13 -8.74 0.98
CA LEU A 297 16.98 -7.54 0.95
C LEU A 297 18.28 -7.75 0.16
N SER A 298 18.63 -8.99 -0.17
CA SER A 298 19.93 -9.35 -0.77
C SER A 298 19.96 -9.23 -2.31
N THR A 299 18.93 -8.70 -2.94
CA THR A 299 18.75 -8.68 -4.43
C THR A 299 19.94 -8.03 -5.16
N TYR A 300 20.53 -6.99 -4.57
CA TYR A 300 21.65 -6.24 -5.18
C TYR A 300 23.02 -6.64 -4.61
N MET A 301 23.08 -7.68 -3.77
CA MET A 301 24.32 -8.18 -3.19
C MET A 301 25.04 -9.10 -4.20
N ASP A 302 26.38 -9.15 -4.12
CA ASP A 302 27.16 -10.15 -4.82
C ASP A 302 26.66 -11.56 -4.50
N ALA A 303 26.45 -12.38 -5.52
CA ALA A 303 25.83 -13.69 -5.38
C ALA A 303 26.62 -14.61 -4.43
N ALA A 304 27.96 -14.60 -4.49
CA ALA A 304 28.80 -15.43 -3.64
C ALA A 304 28.71 -15.01 -2.17
N VAL A 305 28.53 -13.69 -1.90
CA VAL A 305 28.34 -13.15 -0.55
C VAL A 305 26.97 -13.54 -0.02
N ARG A 306 25.92 -13.32 -0.81
CA ARG A 306 24.54 -13.72 -0.46
C ARG A 306 24.46 -15.21 -0.16
N ASP A 307 24.95 -16.03 -1.07
CA ASP A 307 24.88 -17.48 -0.96
C ASP A 307 25.65 -17.99 0.27
N TYR A 308 26.74 -17.34 0.67
CA TYR A 308 27.41 -17.66 1.94
C TYR A 308 26.57 -17.25 3.16
N ILE A 309 26.01 -16.04 3.20
CA ILE A 309 25.22 -15.56 4.34
C ILE A 309 24.01 -16.47 4.57
N PHE A 310 23.31 -16.88 3.50
CA PHE A 310 22.11 -17.73 3.56
C PHE A 310 22.37 -19.22 3.28
N SER A 311 23.62 -19.69 3.45
CA SER A 311 23.97 -21.12 3.41
C SER A 311 23.95 -21.75 4.81
N ASP A 312 24.71 -22.80 5.01
CA ASP A 312 24.94 -23.46 6.29
C ASP A 312 25.85 -22.68 7.24
N SER A 313 26.12 -21.39 6.98
CA SER A 313 26.88 -20.51 7.86
C SER A 313 26.21 -20.41 9.24
N LYS A 314 27.03 -20.28 10.28
CA LYS A 314 26.58 -20.22 11.68
C LYS A 314 27.09 -18.96 12.35
N ALA A 315 26.44 -18.55 13.43
CA ALA A 315 26.92 -17.47 14.27
C ALA A 315 28.38 -17.75 14.72
N GLY A 316 29.25 -16.75 14.58
CA GLY A 316 30.67 -16.83 14.82
C GLY A 316 31.54 -17.19 13.60
N ASP A 317 30.91 -17.64 12.48
CA ASP A 317 31.67 -17.95 11.26
C ASP A 317 32.22 -16.67 10.61
N VAL A 318 33.48 -16.76 10.14
CA VAL A 318 34.15 -15.70 9.39
C VAL A 318 34.65 -16.26 8.08
N LYS A 319 34.37 -15.56 6.96
CA LYS A 319 34.81 -15.98 5.62
C LYS A 319 35.29 -14.81 4.79
N VAL A 320 36.35 -15.04 4.04
CA VAL A 320 36.79 -14.15 2.96
C VAL A 320 36.20 -14.67 1.65
N ILE A 321 35.57 -13.80 0.90
CA ILE A 321 34.93 -14.10 -0.37
C ILE A 321 35.54 -13.22 -1.44
N GLN A 322 36.23 -13.83 -2.38
CA GLN A 322 36.77 -13.14 -3.55
C GLN A 322 35.64 -12.85 -4.53
N THR A 323 35.61 -11.62 -5.04
CA THR A 323 34.75 -11.18 -6.14
C THR A 323 35.61 -10.67 -7.30
N GLU A 324 34.98 -10.21 -8.36
CA GLU A 324 35.69 -9.68 -9.54
C GLU A 324 36.59 -8.48 -9.20
N PHE A 325 36.16 -7.61 -8.25
CA PHE A 325 36.80 -6.33 -7.98
C PHE A 325 37.54 -6.25 -6.62
N GLY A 326 37.59 -7.35 -5.87
CA GLY A 326 38.21 -7.35 -4.55
C GLY A 326 37.77 -8.52 -3.68
N ALA A 327 37.84 -8.33 -2.37
CA ALA A 327 37.50 -9.34 -1.38
C ALA A 327 36.56 -8.79 -0.32
N TYR A 328 35.46 -9.49 -0.07
CA TYR A 328 34.61 -9.29 1.11
C TYR A 328 35.12 -10.13 2.29
N ILE A 329 35.07 -9.55 3.47
CA ILE A 329 35.17 -10.25 4.72
C ILE A 329 33.79 -10.24 5.36
N ILE A 330 33.25 -11.41 5.67
CA ILE A 330 31.93 -11.56 6.27
C ILE A 330 32.08 -12.31 7.60
N HIS A 331 31.54 -11.73 8.67
CA HIS A 331 31.38 -12.37 9.95
C HIS A 331 29.90 -12.49 10.29
N ILE A 332 29.42 -13.69 10.55
CA ILE A 332 28.04 -13.93 10.96
C ILE A 332 27.91 -13.68 12.46
N ALA A 333 27.28 -12.57 12.84
CA ALA A 333 27.10 -12.21 14.25
C ALA A 333 25.95 -13.01 14.89
N LYS A 334 24.82 -13.15 14.17
CA LYS A 334 23.65 -13.92 14.60
C LYS A 334 22.96 -14.52 13.38
N LYS A 335 22.38 -15.68 13.55
CA LYS A 335 21.48 -16.28 12.56
C LYS A 335 20.28 -16.85 13.28
N ASP A 336 19.09 -16.41 12.88
CA ASP A 336 17.81 -16.82 13.41
C ASP A 336 17.03 -17.53 12.30
N ASN A 337 16.61 -18.75 12.55
CA ASN A 337 15.84 -19.54 11.57
C ASN A 337 14.35 -19.11 11.53
N ASN A 338 13.97 -18.13 12.34
CA ASN A 338 12.60 -17.64 12.47
C ASN A 338 11.60 -18.75 12.81
N ASP A 339 12.02 -19.70 13.67
CA ASP A 339 11.22 -20.83 14.13
C ASP A 339 10.40 -20.51 15.40
N TYR A 340 10.51 -19.28 15.92
CA TYR A 340 9.68 -18.82 17.02
C TYR A 340 8.19 -18.74 16.60
N ASN A 341 7.32 -18.99 17.58
CA ASN A 341 5.89 -19.01 17.33
C ASN A 341 5.32 -17.59 17.11
N THR A 342 4.42 -17.52 16.14
CA THR A 342 3.47 -16.43 15.94
C THR A 342 2.06 -16.94 16.07
N VAL A 343 1.12 -16.05 16.42
CA VAL A 343 -0.30 -16.39 16.48
C VAL A 343 -1.07 -15.63 15.42
N ALA A 344 -1.85 -16.36 14.61
CA ALA A 344 -2.86 -15.82 13.72
C ALA A 344 -4.19 -15.75 14.48
N TYR A 345 -4.78 -14.56 14.48
CA TYR A 345 -6.04 -14.30 15.17
C TYR A 345 -6.85 -13.23 14.41
N ARG A 346 -8.13 -13.11 14.77
CA ARG A 346 -8.96 -11.96 14.38
C ARG A 346 -9.37 -11.18 15.61
N MET A 347 -9.55 -9.88 15.44
CA MET A 347 -9.98 -9.00 16.50
C MET A 347 -11.20 -8.17 16.06
N LEU A 348 -12.23 -8.17 16.91
CA LEU A 348 -13.34 -7.24 16.83
C LEU A 348 -13.24 -6.28 18.02
N THR A 349 -13.40 -5.00 17.74
CA THR A 349 -13.43 -3.95 18.76
C THR A 349 -14.81 -3.30 18.78
N LEU A 350 -15.51 -3.42 19.90
CA LEU A 350 -16.81 -2.80 20.15
C LEU A 350 -16.65 -1.64 21.12
N LYS A 351 -17.16 -0.47 20.75
CA LYS A 351 -17.18 0.71 21.64
C LYS A 351 -18.39 0.63 22.57
N SER A 352 -18.18 0.92 23.86
CA SER A 352 -19.29 1.15 24.80
C SER A 352 -20.05 2.41 24.41
N ASP A 353 -21.39 2.33 24.36
CA ASP A 353 -22.27 3.46 23.96
C ASP A 353 -22.49 4.48 25.11
N ALA A 354 -21.66 4.47 26.14
CA ALA A 354 -21.73 5.45 27.22
C ALA A 354 -21.45 6.87 26.70
N LYS A 355 -22.25 7.83 27.10
CA LYS A 355 -22.00 9.25 26.82
C LYS A 355 -20.75 9.72 27.55
N SER A 356 -20.08 10.75 27.05
CA SER A 356 -18.88 11.32 27.67
C SER A 356 -19.15 11.89 29.10
N ASP A 357 -20.36 12.37 29.35
CA ASP A 357 -20.85 12.93 30.62
C ASP A 357 -21.62 11.92 31.49
N ALA A 358 -21.64 10.63 31.09
CA ALA A 358 -22.34 9.58 31.83
C ALA A 358 -21.71 9.34 33.22
N THR A 359 -22.54 9.03 34.21
CA THR A 359 -22.12 8.58 35.54
C THR A 359 -21.40 7.22 35.47
N ASP A 360 -20.62 6.88 36.49
CA ASP A 360 -19.91 5.59 36.52
C ASP A 360 -20.87 4.39 36.46
N ALA A 361 -22.07 4.53 37.05
CA ALA A 361 -23.13 3.51 37.00
C ALA A 361 -23.64 3.32 35.56
N GLU A 362 -23.89 4.40 34.81
CA GLU A 362 -24.34 4.35 33.42
C GLU A 362 -23.25 3.82 32.50
N LYS A 363 -21.98 4.17 32.75
CA LYS A 363 -20.82 3.60 32.02
C LYS A 363 -20.73 2.09 32.23
N GLN A 364 -20.90 1.65 33.47
CA GLN A 364 -20.87 0.23 33.82
C GLN A 364 -22.04 -0.54 33.17
N GLU A 365 -23.24 0.02 33.15
CA GLU A 365 -24.41 -0.57 32.49
C GLU A 365 -24.17 -0.71 30.97
N ALA A 366 -23.69 0.36 30.32
CA ALA A 366 -23.36 0.35 28.92
C ALA A 366 -22.27 -0.71 28.58
N LEU A 367 -21.23 -0.82 29.42
CA LEU A 367 -20.18 -1.83 29.27
C LEU A 367 -20.76 -3.25 29.41
N GLN A 368 -21.61 -3.53 30.37
CA GLN A 368 -22.22 -4.87 30.51
C GLN A 368 -23.11 -5.22 29.32
N LYS A 369 -23.81 -4.23 28.76
CA LYS A 369 -24.59 -4.41 27.53
C LYS A 369 -23.66 -4.77 26.34
N THR A 370 -22.54 -4.05 26.16
CA THR A 370 -21.58 -4.31 25.11
C THR A 370 -20.91 -5.67 25.27
N LEU A 371 -20.60 -6.10 26.51
CA LEU A 371 -20.07 -7.46 26.76
C LEU A 371 -21.09 -8.55 26.40
N ALA A 372 -22.36 -8.37 26.73
CA ALA A 372 -23.42 -9.31 26.36
C ALA A 372 -23.65 -9.36 24.84
N GLU A 373 -23.54 -8.21 24.15
CA GLU A 373 -23.56 -8.12 22.71
C GLU A 373 -22.39 -8.89 22.10
N ALA A 374 -21.17 -8.67 22.57
CA ALA A 374 -19.98 -9.39 22.11
C ALA A 374 -20.11 -10.91 22.24
N GLN A 375 -20.64 -11.40 23.37
CA GLN A 375 -20.88 -12.82 23.61
C GLN A 375 -21.95 -13.40 22.67
N THR A 376 -22.95 -12.61 22.30
CA THR A 376 -24.02 -13.03 21.38
C THR A 376 -23.53 -13.06 19.94
N LEU A 377 -22.75 -12.06 19.53
CA LEU A 377 -22.19 -11.95 18.17
C LEU A 377 -21.13 -13.01 17.90
N CYS A 378 -20.29 -13.30 18.89
CA CYS A 378 -19.09 -14.12 18.71
C CYS A 378 -19.10 -15.37 19.60
N PRO A 379 -20.02 -16.35 19.38
CA PRO A 379 -20.00 -17.61 20.10
C PRO A 379 -18.75 -18.44 19.69
N ALA A 380 -18.20 -19.20 20.64
CA ALA A 380 -17.09 -20.09 20.36
C ALA A 380 -17.48 -21.17 19.32
N GLY A 381 -16.49 -21.60 18.51
CA GLY A 381 -16.66 -22.62 17.47
C GLY A 381 -17.20 -22.12 16.14
N MET A 382 -17.32 -20.81 15.93
CA MET A 382 -17.64 -20.26 14.61
C MET A 382 -16.45 -20.41 13.65
N ASP A 383 -16.72 -20.41 12.36
CA ASP A 383 -15.69 -20.44 11.33
C ASP A 383 -15.08 -19.03 11.09
N PRO A 384 -13.86 -18.95 10.53
CA PRO A 384 -13.18 -17.67 10.30
C PRO A 384 -13.94 -16.69 9.40
N LEU A 385 -14.68 -17.19 8.39
CA LEU A 385 -15.45 -16.37 7.47
C LEU A 385 -16.67 -15.75 8.18
N SER A 386 -17.30 -16.48 9.09
CA SER A 386 -18.41 -15.94 9.91
C SER A 386 -17.91 -14.82 10.82
N PHE A 387 -16.75 -15.00 11.46
CA PHE A 387 -16.16 -13.94 12.29
C PHE A 387 -15.74 -12.73 11.44
N TYR A 388 -15.13 -12.95 10.26
CA TYR A 388 -14.83 -11.88 9.30
C TYR A 388 -16.06 -11.01 9.00
N LYS A 389 -17.22 -11.62 8.71
CA LYS A 389 -18.47 -10.92 8.41
C LYS A 389 -18.94 -10.07 9.60
N ILE A 390 -18.83 -10.58 10.83
CA ILE A 390 -19.17 -9.85 12.05
C ILE A 390 -18.24 -8.64 12.22
N VAL A 391 -16.93 -8.80 12.03
CA VAL A 391 -15.99 -7.66 12.05
C VAL A 391 -16.42 -6.62 11.03
N LYS A 392 -16.72 -7.01 9.80
CA LYS A 392 -17.17 -6.13 8.72
C LYS A 392 -18.43 -5.36 9.07
N GLU A 393 -19.36 -5.95 9.78
CA GLU A 393 -20.63 -5.33 10.15
C GLU A 393 -20.51 -4.39 11.35
N HIS A 394 -19.73 -4.77 12.36
CA HIS A 394 -19.74 -4.12 13.67
C HIS A 394 -18.54 -3.24 13.97
N THR A 395 -17.39 -3.44 13.31
CA THR A 395 -16.21 -2.60 13.57
C THR A 395 -16.38 -1.19 13.00
N LYS A 396 -15.84 -0.22 13.73
CA LYS A 396 -15.70 1.17 13.28
C LYS A 396 -14.25 1.52 12.94
N ASP A 397 -13.33 0.60 13.22
CA ASP A 397 -11.92 0.75 12.88
C ASP A 397 -11.68 0.38 11.42
N GLN A 398 -11.13 1.32 10.64
CA GLN A 398 -10.94 1.16 9.19
C GLN A 398 -9.95 0.04 8.85
N ASN A 399 -8.84 -0.07 9.61
CA ASN A 399 -7.85 -1.11 9.34
C ASN A 399 -8.41 -2.51 9.64
N SER A 400 -9.09 -2.67 10.77
CA SER A 400 -9.77 -3.92 11.10
C SER A 400 -10.85 -4.26 10.07
N LEU A 401 -11.54 -3.27 9.53
CA LEU A 401 -12.55 -3.48 8.50
C LEU A 401 -11.94 -4.02 7.20
N LEU A 402 -10.87 -3.40 6.69
CA LEU A 402 -10.19 -3.82 5.47
C LEU A 402 -9.60 -5.23 5.59
N GLN A 403 -9.07 -5.58 6.77
CA GLN A 403 -8.44 -6.88 7.03
C GLN A 403 -9.41 -7.91 7.63
N GLY A 404 -10.69 -7.55 7.89
CA GLY A 404 -11.64 -8.44 8.58
C GLY A 404 -11.15 -8.85 9.97
N GLY A 405 -10.42 -7.95 10.63
CA GLY A 405 -9.83 -8.15 11.94
C GLY A 405 -8.58 -9.05 11.98
N TYR A 406 -8.15 -9.62 10.84
CA TYR A 406 -7.03 -10.56 10.77
C TYR A 406 -5.69 -9.93 11.12
N SER A 407 -4.92 -10.61 11.95
CA SER A 407 -3.56 -10.22 12.33
C SER A 407 -2.72 -11.46 12.65
N VAL A 408 -1.42 -11.37 12.42
CA VAL A 408 -0.43 -12.37 12.82
C VAL A 408 0.67 -11.67 13.60
N GLN A 409 0.88 -12.07 14.85
CA GLN A 409 1.80 -11.40 15.74
C GLN A 409 2.68 -12.36 16.53
N PRO A 410 3.95 -12.02 16.80
CA PRO A 410 4.79 -12.74 17.76
C PRO A 410 4.34 -12.49 19.20
N GLU A 411 4.78 -13.34 20.13
CA GLU A 411 4.44 -13.17 21.56
C GLU A 411 4.91 -11.82 22.11
N THR A 412 6.02 -11.30 21.62
CA THR A 412 6.58 -10.00 22.03
C THR A 412 5.65 -8.81 21.76
N TYR A 413 4.73 -8.92 20.79
CA TYR A 413 3.73 -7.90 20.49
C TYR A 413 2.78 -7.65 21.67
N PHE A 414 2.54 -8.65 22.50
CA PHE A 414 1.60 -8.57 23.65
C PHE A 414 2.31 -8.24 24.98
N VAL A 415 3.57 -7.80 24.92
CA VAL A 415 4.36 -7.44 26.10
C VAL A 415 4.32 -5.92 26.29
N SER A 416 3.63 -5.45 27.33
CA SER A 416 3.59 -4.03 27.70
C SER A 416 4.92 -3.58 28.30
N THR A 417 5.43 -2.43 27.85
CA THR A 417 6.63 -1.78 28.40
C THR A 417 6.30 -0.40 28.95
N GLN A 418 7.24 0.25 29.63
CA GLN A 418 7.05 1.64 30.09
C GLN A 418 7.06 2.65 28.94
N GLU A 419 7.78 2.33 27.86
CA GLU A 419 7.90 3.18 26.68
C GLU A 419 6.72 2.99 25.70
N ASP A 420 6.16 1.78 25.68
CA ASP A 420 5.00 1.40 24.86
C ASP A 420 3.97 0.63 25.71
N PRO A 421 3.10 1.34 26.45
CA PRO A 421 2.10 0.73 27.29
C PRO A 421 0.93 0.16 26.48
N ILE A 422 0.65 -1.11 26.68
CA ILE A 422 -0.46 -1.83 26.03
C ILE A 422 -1.58 -2.06 27.06
N ASP A 423 -2.84 -1.96 26.62
CA ASP A 423 -4.01 -2.24 27.46
C ASP A 423 -3.88 -3.63 28.13
N PRO A 424 -4.06 -3.74 29.44
CA PRO A 424 -3.98 -5.02 30.16
C PRO A 424 -4.85 -6.13 29.58
N ALA A 425 -6.00 -5.79 28.98
CA ALA A 425 -6.86 -6.76 28.33
C ALA A 425 -6.20 -7.38 27.09
N VAL A 426 -5.40 -6.60 26.34
CA VAL A 426 -4.63 -7.10 25.18
C VAL A 426 -3.46 -7.96 25.63
N VAL A 427 -2.78 -7.57 26.71
CA VAL A 427 -1.71 -8.39 27.33
C VAL A 427 -2.25 -9.75 27.80
N GLU A 428 -3.42 -9.76 28.43
CA GLU A 428 -4.09 -11.00 28.88
C GLU A 428 -4.52 -11.86 27.69
N ALA A 429 -5.04 -11.22 26.63
CA ALA A 429 -5.38 -11.90 25.38
C ALA A 429 -4.16 -12.57 24.75
N GLY A 430 -2.99 -11.90 24.75
CA GLY A 430 -1.74 -12.48 24.26
C GLY A 430 -1.38 -13.80 24.98
N LYS A 431 -1.43 -13.81 26.31
CA LYS A 431 -1.19 -15.03 27.10
C LYS A 431 -2.19 -16.14 26.77
N TRP A 432 -3.46 -15.76 26.56
CA TRP A 432 -4.50 -16.71 26.19
C TRP A 432 -4.30 -17.22 24.76
N LEU A 433 -3.93 -16.39 23.82
CA LEU A 433 -3.70 -16.76 22.42
C LEU A 433 -2.53 -17.75 22.24
N PHE A 434 -1.48 -17.65 23.04
CA PHE A 434 -0.32 -18.56 23.01
C PHE A 434 -0.46 -19.82 23.87
N ASP A 435 -1.60 -20.00 24.55
CA ASP A 435 -1.87 -21.22 25.29
C ASP A 435 -2.07 -22.40 24.33
N SER A 436 -1.28 -23.47 24.49
CA SER A 436 -1.29 -24.65 23.66
C SER A 436 -2.63 -25.43 23.61
N ALA A 437 -3.55 -25.13 24.54
CA ALA A 437 -4.89 -25.71 24.54
C ALA A 437 -5.84 -25.07 23.52
N ARG A 438 -5.46 -23.95 22.91
CA ARG A 438 -6.33 -23.20 21.96
C ARG A 438 -6.57 -23.98 20.68
N LYS A 439 -7.81 -23.85 20.19
CA LYS A 439 -8.27 -24.42 18.93
C LYS A 439 -8.90 -23.34 18.08
N GLN A 440 -8.81 -23.48 16.77
CA GLN A 440 -9.50 -22.59 15.84
C GLN A 440 -10.97 -22.46 16.22
N GLY A 441 -11.44 -21.21 16.31
CA GLY A 441 -12.82 -20.92 16.75
C GLY A 441 -12.95 -20.61 18.25
N ASP A 442 -11.90 -20.77 19.05
CA ASP A 442 -11.91 -20.29 20.44
C ASP A 442 -11.97 -18.77 20.46
N VAL A 443 -12.75 -18.23 21.42
CA VAL A 443 -12.99 -16.80 21.55
C VAL A 443 -12.64 -16.31 22.95
N PHE A 444 -11.93 -15.18 23.05
CA PHE A 444 -11.64 -14.46 24.28
C PHE A 444 -12.28 -13.07 24.24
N ILE A 445 -13.06 -12.73 25.24
CA ILE A 445 -13.77 -11.44 25.33
C ILE A 445 -13.35 -10.73 26.60
N LYS A 446 -12.86 -9.50 26.46
CA LYS A 446 -12.39 -8.69 27.60
C LYS A 446 -12.68 -7.22 27.37
N ALA A 447 -13.07 -6.52 28.44
CA ALA A 447 -13.17 -5.07 28.44
C ALA A 447 -11.78 -4.43 28.58
N SER A 448 -11.57 -3.26 27.97
CA SER A 448 -10.43 -2.39 28.21
C SER A 448 -10.38 -1.96 29.67
N GLU A 449 -9.19 -1.55 30.14
CA GLU A 449 -9.00 -1.09 31.52
C GLU A 449 -9.93 0.08 31.90
N ASP A 450 -10.16 1.01 30.97
CA ASP A 450 -11.03 2.17 31.16
C ASP A 450 -12.52 1.88 30.92
N GLY A 451 -12.88 0.65 30.54
CA GLY A 451 -14.25 0.23 30.26
C GLY A 451 -14.92 0.87 29.05
N SER A 452 -14.16 1.59 28.22
CA SER A 452 -14.68 2.25 26.99
C SER A 452 -14.83 1.32 25.80
N THR A 453 -14.18 0.16 25.85
CA THR A 453 -14.03 -0.74 24.70
C THR A 453 -14.13 -2.20 25.16
N VAL A 454 -14.74 -3.05 24.34
CA VAL A 454 -14.71 -4.50 24.49
C VAL A 454 -13.93 -5.08 23.33
N TYR A 455 -12.89 -5.83 23.64
CA TYR A 455 -12.08 -6.59 22.70
C TYR A 455 -12.59 -8.02 22.59
N VAL A 456 -12.72 -8.51 21.38
CA VAL A 456 -13.04 -9.92 21.08
C VAL A 456 -11.91 -10.46 20.23
N PHE A 457 -11.17 -11.44 20.75
CA PHE A 457 -10.13 -12.16 20.04
C PHE A 457 -10.64 -13.53 19.63
N TYR A 458 -10.50 -13.83 18.35
CA TYR A 458 -10.83 -15.11 17.75
C TYR A 458 -9.53 -15.81 17.34
N PHE A 459 -9.26 -16.99 17.89
CA PHE A 459 -8.06 -17.74 17.62
C PHE A 459 -8.16 -18.50 16.29
N GLU A 460 -7.14 -18.38 15.42
CA GLU A 460 -7.04 -19.14 14.17
C GLU A 460 -5.97 -20.25 14.25
N ALA A 461 -4.71 -19.88 14.49
CA ALA A 461 -3.60 -20.84 14.53
C ALA A 461 -2.36 -20.26 15.18
N VAL A 462 -1.46 -21.15 15.64
CA VAL A 462 -0.07 -20.81 15.94
C VAL A 462 0.80 -21.39 14.81
N ARG A 463 1.74 -20.60 14.31
CA ARG A 463 2.66 -20.96 13.24
C ARG A 463 4.06 -20.40 13.51
N PRO A 464 5.12 -21.09 13.08
CA PRO A 464 6.46 -20.52 13.06
C PRO A 464 6.52 -19.26 12.17
N ALA A 465 7.34 -18.29 12.53
CA ALA A 465 7.43 -17.02 11.79
C ALA A 465 7.87 -17.23 10.32
N TYR A 466 8.79 -18.18 10.06
CA TYR A 466 9.17 -18.51 8.67
C TYR A 466 7.99 -19.01 7.82
N GLU A 467 7.06 -19.77 8.42
CA GLU A 467 5.87 -20.26 7.72
C GLU A 467 4.95 -19.11 7.31
N VAL A 468 4.80 -18.10 8.16
CA VAL A 468 4.02 -16.89 7.85
C VAL A 468 4.65 -16.14 6.69
N THR A 469 5.97 -16.01 6.66
CA THR A 469 6.69 -15.37 5.53
C THR A 469 6.41 -16.09 4.23
N ILE A 470 6.55 -17.44 4.20
CA ILE A 470 6.30 -18.24 3.01
C ILE A 470 4.85 -18.12 2.54
N ARG A 471 3.89 -18.16 3.48
CA ARG A 471 2.46 -18.01 3.15
C ARG A 471 2.19 -16.67 2.50
N ASN A 472 2.74 -15.59 3.04
CA ASN A 472 2.56 -14.24 2.49
C ASN A 472 3.18 -14.10 1.10
N GLU A 473 4.36 -14.68 0.85
CA GLU A 473 4.98 -14.73 -0.48
C GLU A 473 4.08 -15.50 -1.46
N MET A 474 3.65 -16.70 -1.11
CA MET A 474 2.79 -17.52 -1.96
C MET A 474 1.42 -16.89 -2.21
N ILE A 475 0.81 -16.26 -1.19
CA ILE A 475 -0.44 -15.51 -1.34
C ILE A 475 -0.25 -14.36 -2.32
N THR A 476 0.87 -13.64 -2.22
CA THR A 476 1.18 -12.52 -3.13
C THR A 476 1.33 -13.03 -4.57
N ASP A 477 2.10 -14.09 -4.79
CA ASP A 477 2.32 -14.68 -6.11
C ASP A 477 1.01 -15.22 -6.71
N ASN A 478 0.23 -15.96 -5.92
CA ASN A 478 -1.05 -16.51 -6.35
C ASN A 478 -2.06 -15.40 -6.66
N PHE A 479 -2.11 -14.35 -5.83
CA PHE A 479 -2.99 -13.20 -6.08
C PHE A 479 -2.59 -12.44 -7.35
N ASN A 480 -1.30 -12.27 -7.60
CA ASN A 480 -0.79 -11.67 -8.83
C ASN A 480 -1.16 -12.54 -10.04
N ALA A 481 -1.04 -13.85 -9.94
CA ALA A 481 -1.46 -14.79 -10.99
C ALA A 481 -2.98 -14.73 -11.21
N TRP A 482 -3.78 -14.68 -10.14
CA TRP A 482 -5.23 -14.50 -10.21
C TRP A 482 -5.58 -13.16 -10.91
N ASN A 483 -4.95 -12.07 -10.52
CA ASN A 483 -5.17 -10.76 -11.12
C ASN A 483 -4.80 -10.75 -12.62
N SER A 484 -3.67 -11.38 -12.98
CA SER A 484 -3.25 -11.54 -14.38
C SER A 484 -4.25 -12.39 -15.20
N ALA A 485 -4.88 -13.38 -14.56
CA ALA A 485 -5.89 -14.22 -15.22
C ALA A 485 -7.19 -13.45 -15.56
N LEU A 486 -7.46 -12.30 -14.94
CA LEU A 486 -8.57 -11.43 -15.32
C LEU A 486 -8.39 -10.84 -16.73
N GLU A 487 -7.20 -10.88 -17.29
CA GLU A 487 -6.87 -10.36 -18.62
C GLU A 487 -7.07 -11.37 -19.76
N VAL A 488 -7.80 -12.46 -19.53
CA VAL A 488 -8.00 -13.57 -20.50
C VAL A 488 -8.54 -13.08 -21.86
N ASN A 489 -9.43 -12.11 -21.86
CA ASN A 489 -10.03 -11.53 -23.08
C ASN A 489 -9.27 -10.31 -23.62
N HIS A 490 -7.99 -10.20 -23.28
CA HIS A 490 -7.13 -9.08 -23.68
C HIS A 490 -7.81 -7.70 -23.46
N PRO A 491 -8.16 -7.36 -22.22
CA PRO A 491 -8.81 -6.09 -21.94
C PRO A 491 -7.88 -4.93 -22.29
N GLY A 492 -8.44 -4.01 -23.07
CA GLY A 492 -7.77 -2.80 -23.50
C GLY A 492 -8.36 -1.57 -22.81
N TYR A 493 -7.84 -0.43 -23.21
CA TYR A 493 -8.43 0.86 -22.83
C TYR A 493 -8.29 1.86 -23.98
N SER A 494 -9.19 2.81 -24.02
CA SER A 494 -9.09 3.99 -24.86
C SER A 494 -9.15 5.26 -24.00
N ILE A 495 -8.28 6.22 -24.31
CA ILE A 495 -8.20 7.50 -23.62
C ILE A 495 -8.71 8.57 -24.58
N ASN A 496 -9.69 9.36 -24.15
CA ASN A 496 -10.08 10.56 -24.86
C ASN A 496 -9.09 11.69 -24.52
N ALA A 497 -7.91 11.63 -25.13
CA ALA A 497 -6.81 12.55 -24.85
C ALA A 497 -7.19 14.04 -25.00
N GLY A 498 -8.10 14.35 -25.95
CA GLY A 498 -8.58 15.71 -26.15
C GLY A 498 -9.35 16.25 -24.94
N LEU A 499 -10.25 15.44 -24.39
CA LEU A 499 -11.02 15.82 -23.19
C LEU A 499 -10.15 15.76 -21.94
N CYS A 500 -9.34 14.71 -21.77
CA CYS A 500 -8.47 14.54 -20.62
C CYS A 500 -7.41 15.66 -20.55
N ARG A 501 -6.85 16.11 -21.69
CA ARG A 501 -5.83 17.15 -21.73
C ARG A 501 -6.31 18.51 -21.21
N TYR A 502 -7.58 18.85 -21.39
CA TYR A 502 -8.13 20.17 -21.03
C TYR A 502 -8.89 20.21 -19.72
N LEU A 503 -9.39 19.07 -19.27
CA LEU A 503 -10.22 18.97 -18.05
C LEU A 503 -9.46 18.35 -16.86
N ILE A 504 -8.34 17.73 -17.12
CA ILE A 504 -7.45 17.12 -16.12
C ILE A 504 -6.32 18.11 -15.85
N TYR A 505 -6.38 18.75 -14.67
CA TYR A 505 -5.39 19.65 -14.10
C TYR A 505 -5.31 21.04 -14.77
#